data_146753afdf38209eaf8395cc01d88ddb
#
_entry.id   146753afdf38209eaf8395cc01d88ddb
#
_cell.length_a   1.000
_cell.length_b   1.000
_cell.length_c   1.000
_cell.angle_alpha   90.00
_cell.angle_beta   90.00
_cell.angle_gamma   90.00
#
_symmetry.space_group_name_H-M   'P 1'
#
loop_
_entity.id
_entity.type
_entity.pdbx_description
1 polymer ?
#
loop_
_entity_poly.entity_id
_entity_poly.type
_entity_poly.pdbx_seq_one_letter_code
_entity_poly.pdbx_strand_id
1 'polypeptide(L)'
;MFGCFSLRDPALLLAVTVIGATLVFFALRTMNSRKKQRITLLDPETKYPLPLIEKEEINYNTRRFRFGLPSPHHVLGLPVGNYVHFMANIDGQLVTRAYTPVSSDDDHGFVDFIIKIYFRNVHPRYPEGGKMTQYLESMKIGDTILFRGPTGRLFYHGAGSLTVMPYKLSQPVKKLVHHLGMLAGGTGITPMLQLIRHITRNSRDNTTMSLIFANRTEEDILVRSELEEIARTHPKKFNLWYTLDKSPAGWTYSSGLMTADMIKEHLPAPGTLTLILVCGPPPLIHTVALPNLDKLGYTKDMIFIY
;
A
#
# COMPACT_ATOMS: atom_id res chain seq x y z
N MET A 1 20.91 -52.56 42.09
CA MET A 1 20.61 -51.48 43.07
C MET A 1 20.37 -50.17 42.32
N PHE A 2 19.15 -49.82 42.03
CA PHE A 2 18.81 -48.54 41.43
C PHE A 2 18.48 -47.58 42.58
N GLY A 3 19.33 -46.56 42.78
CA GLY A 3 19.10 -45.54 43.79
C GLY A 3 17.89 -44.70 43.41
N CYS A 4 16.92 -44.67 44.28
CA CYS A 4 15.71 -43.82 44.18
C CYS A 4 16.14 -42.37 44.43
N PHE A 5 16.23 -41.54 43.39
CA PHE A 5 16.49 -40.11 43.54
C PHE A 5 15.25 -39.46 44.16
N SER A 6 15.38 -39.03 45.40
CA SER A 6 14.33 -38.31 46.12
C SER A 6 14.24 -36.87 45.59
N LEU A 7 13.07 -36.45 45.17
CA LEU A 7 12.74 -35.06 44.78
C LEU A 7 12.91 -34.01 45.91
N ARG A 8 13.43 -34.43 47.09
CA ARG A 8 13.69 -33.58 48.26
C ARG A 8 15.18 -33.25 48.45
N ASP A 9 16.04 -33.61 47.49
CA ASP A 9 17.46 -33.24 47.56
C ASP A 9 17.60 -31.74 47.30
N PRO A 10 18.04 -30.92 48.27
CA PRO A 10 18.16 -29.47 48.14
C PRO A 10 19.13 -29.06 47.03
N ALA A 11 20.11 -29.88 46.70
CA ALA A 11 21.06 -29.65 45.59
C ALA A 11 20.36 -29.80 44.23
N LEU A 12 19.46 -30.79 44.10
CA LEU A 12 18.67 -31.00 42.88
C LEU A 12 17.64 -29.87 42.66
N LEU A 13 16.99 -29.43 43.73
CA LEU A 13 16.04 -28.29 43.69
C LEU A 13 16.76 -26.98 43.29
N LEU A 14 17.96 -26.75 43.84
CA LEU A 14 18.77 -25.58 43.50
C LEU A 14 19.22 -25.63 42.02
N ALA A 15 19.64 -26.79 41.51
CA ALA A 15 20.03 -26.95 40.11
C ALA A 15 18.85 -26.71 39.15
N VAL A 16 17.66 -27.24 39.45
CA VAL A 16 16.46 -27.05 38.63
C VAL A 16 16.00 -25.59 38.64
N THR A 17 16.06 -24.90 39.78
CA THR A 17 15.71 -23.46 39.86
C THR A 17 16.71 -22.58 39.09
N VAL A 18 18.01 -22.86 39.18
CA VAL A 18 19.04 -22.12 38.43
C VAL A 18 18.90 -22.35 36.93
N ILE A 19 18.67 -23.57 36.47
CA ILE A 19 18.43 -23.89 35.06
C ILE A 19 17.15 -23.21 34.56
N GLY A 20 16.04 -23.27 35.33
CA GLY A 20 14.79 -22.61 35.02
C GLY A 20 14.95 -21.09 34.93
N ALA A 21 15.63 -20.46 35.91
CA ALA A 21 15.92 -19.03 35.87
C ALA A 21 16.79 -18.61 34.69
N THR A 22 17.78 -19.44 34.32
CA THR A 22 18.67 -19.20 33.19
C THR A 22 17.89 -19.28 31.85
N LEU A 23 17.04 -20.29 31.70
CA LEU A 23 16.19 -20.45 30.52
C LEU A 23 15.18 -19.29 30.38
N VAL A 24 14.58 -18.87 31.49
CA VAL A 24 13.69 -17.71 31.52
C VAL A 24 14.44 -16.42 31.17
N PHE A 25 15.65 -16.24 31.73
CA PHE A 25 16.51 -15.10 31.43
C PHE A 25 16.92 -15.07 29.95
N PHE A 26 17.33 -16.23 29.38
CA PHE A 26 17.62 -16.33 27.94
C PHE A 26 16.37 -16.12 27.08
N ALA A 27 15.21 -16.66 27.46
CA ALA A 27 13.95 -16.42 26.76
C ALA A 27 13.52 -14.96 26.83
N LEU A 28 13.61 -14.30 27.98
CA LEU A 28 13.36 -12.87 28.14
C LEU A 28 14.38 -12.02 27.37
N ARG A 29 15.63 -12.41 27.32
CA ARG A 29 16.68 -11.71 26.57
C ARG A 29 16.48 -11.88 25.06
N THR A 30 16.05 -13.04 24.57
CA THR A 30 15.68 -13.26 23.16
C THR A 30 14.37 -12.57 22.80
N MET A 31 13.40 -12.51 23.71
CA MET A 31 12.16 -11.76 23.52
C MET A 31 12.41 -10.23 23.55
N ASN A 32 13.32 -9.74 24.38
CA ASN A 32 13.69 -8.32 24.46
C ASN A 32 14.70 -7.90 23.38
N SER A 33 15.34 -8.86 22.71
CA SER A 33 16.13 -8.71 21.49
C SER A 33 15.24 -8.71 20.24
N ARG A 34 14.02 -8.22 20.28
CA ARG A 34 13.37 -7.67 19.09
C ARG A 34 14.28 -6.53 18.65
N LYS A 35 15.18 -6.84 17.72
CA LYS A 35 16.08 -5.86 17.11
C LYS A 35 15.22 -4.66 16.75
N LYS A 36 15.45 -3.54 17.43
CA LYS A 36 14.73 -2.30 17.19
C LYS A 36 14.82 -2.06 15.68
N GLN A 37 13.70 -2.19 14.97
CA GLN A 37 13.65 -2.08 13.52
C GLN A 37 14.27 -0.73 13.13
N ARG A 38 15.24 -0.74 12.24
CA ARG A 38 15.91 0.48 11.81
C ARG A 38 15.04 1.17 10.78
N ILE A 39 14.40 2.23 11.18
CA ILE A 39 13.50 3.02 10.34
C ILE A 39 14.30 4.05 9.56
N THR A 40 14.01 4.19 8.27
CA THR A 40 14.64 5.19 7.38
C THR A 40 13.97 6.56 7.53
N LEU A 41 12.63 6.62 7.46
CA LEU A 41 11.88 7.88 7.55
C LEU A 41 11.60 8.24 9.01
N LEU A 42 12.60 8.79 9.71
CA LEU A 42 12.49 9.16 11.12
C LEU A 42 11.74 10.48 11.34
N ASP A 43 11.85 11.41 10.41
CA ASP A 43 11.26 12.74 10.46
C ASP A 43 10.59 13.06 9.12
N PRO A 44 9.29 13.42 9.11
CA PRO A 44 8.53 13.65 7.88
C PRO A 44 8.98 14.87 7.07
N GLU A 45 9.71 15.82 7.67
CA GLU A 45 10.22 17.03 6.98
C GLU A 45 11.64 16.84 6.44
N THR A 46 12.38 15.88 6.96
CA THR A 46 13.74 15.57 6.49
C THR A 46 13.71 14.96 5.09
N LYS A 47 14.70 15.30 4.27
CA LYS A 47 14.90 14.78 2.93
C LYS A 47 15.94 13.66 2.97
N TYR A 48 15.54 12.48 2.51
CA TYR A 48 16.36 11.26 2.51
C TYR A 48 16.80 10.95 1.08
N PRO A 49 18.08 11.10 0.70
CA PRO A 49 18.57 10.68 -0.61
C PRO A 49 18.66 9.15 -0.64
N LEU A 50 17.89 8.51 -1.52
CA LEU A 50 17.91 7.06 -1.70
C LEU A 50 18.36 6.71 -3.12
N PRO A 51 19.29 5.76 -3.29
CA PRO A 51 19.81 5.37 -4.61
C PRO A 51 18.84 4.42 -5.31
N LEU A 52 18.66 4.63 -6.62
CA LEU A 52 18.04 3.65 -7.50
C LEU A 52 18.96 2.44 -7.64
N ILE A 53 18.51 1.26 -7.22
CA ILE A 53 19.30 0.01 -7.27
C ILE A 53 18.79 -0.99 -8.29
N GLU A 54 17.54 -0.85 -8.74
CA GLU A 54 16.96 -1.70 -9.79
C GLU A 54 15.87 -0.91 -10.54
N LYS A 55 15.79 -1.10 -11.85
CA LYS A 55 14.71 -0.58 -12.70
C LYS A 55 14.27 -1.69 -13.65
N GLU A 56 12.97 -2.05 -13.58
CA GLU A 56 12.36 -3.09 -14.40
C GLU A 56 11.24 -2.50 -15.25
N GLU A 57 11.20 -2.89 -16.50
CA GLU A 57 10.12 -2.58 -17.42
C GLU A 57 8.95 -3.55 -17.21
N ILE A 58 7.80 -3.05 -16.72
CA ILE A 58 6.58 -3.87 -16.52
C ILE A 58 5.80 -3.96 -17.82
N ASN A 59 5.61 -2.82 -18.49
CA ASN A 59 4.98 -2.74 -19.80
C ASN A 59 5.47 -1.49 -20.54
N TYR A 60 4.88 -1.20 -21.71
CA TYR A 60 5.31 -0.11 -22.60
C TYR A 60 5.43 1.27 -21.95
N ASN A 61 4.73 1.52 -20.84
CA ASN A 61 4.76 2.82 -20.16
C ASN A 61 4.84 2.73 -18.64
N THR A 62 5.13 1.58 -18.06
CA THR A 62 5.19 1.41 -16.61
C THR A 62 6.47 0.72 -16.20
N ARG A 63 7.09 1.21 -15.13
CA ARG A 63 8.35 0.69 -14.56
C ARG A 63 8.15 0.36 -13.09
N ARG A 64 8.88 -0.66 -12.62
CA ARG A 64 9.16 -0.86 -11.21
C ARG A 64 10.52 -0.23 -10.90
N PHE A 65 10.53 0.70 -9.96
CA PHE A 65 11.74 1.33 -9.43
C PHE A 65 11.98 0.80 -8.04
N ARG A 66 13.17 0.25 -7.81
CA ARG A 66 13.63 -0.17 -6.49
C ARG A 66 14.71 0.76 -6.00
N PHE A 67 14.48 1.35 -4.82
CA PHE A 67 15.46 2.20 -4.15
C PHE A 67 16.05 1.50 -2.94
N GLY A 68 17.37 1.61 -2.76
CA GLY A 68 18.09 1.06 -1.63
C GLY A 68 17.85 1.89 -0.37
N LEU A 69 17.60 1.22 0.75
CA LEU A 69 17.59 1.82 2.08
C LEU A 69 19.00 1.87 2.66
N PRO A 70 19.25 2.65 3.75
CA PRO A 70 20.61 2.89 4.28
C PRO A 70 21.41 1.63 4.67
N SER A 71 20.74 0.51 4.94
CA SER A 71 21.38 -0.81 5.10
C SER A 71 20.37 -1.93 4.84
N PRO A 72 20.86 -3.20 4.66
CA PRO A 72 19.98 -4.36 4.49
C PRO A 72 19.02 -4.64 5.66
N HIS A 73 19.19 -3.94 6.78
CA HIS A 73 18.37 -4.11 7.99
C HIS A 73 17.39 -2.94 8.21
N HIS A 74 17.39 -1.95 7.32
CA HIS A 74 16.44 -0.86 7.38
C HIS A 74 15.13 -1.23 6.71
N VAL A 75 14.06 -0.64 7.23
CA VAL A 75 12.75 -0.56 6.60
C VAL A 75 12.45 0.90 6.25
N LEU A 76 11.48 1.13 5.39
CA LEU A 76 11.09 2.50 5.06
C LEU A 76 10.50 3.23 6.27
N GLY A 77 9.64 2.58 7.07
CA GLY A 77 8.93 3.17 8.20
C GLY A 77 7.69 3.92 7.79
N LEU A 78 6.95 3.39 6.80
CA LEU A 78 5.76 4.03 6.26
C LEU A 78 4.49 3.43 6.89
N PRO A 79 3.69 4.20 7.64
CA PRO A 79 2.39 3.76 8.12
C PRO A 79 1.47 3.34 6.97
N VAL A 80 0.70 2.26 7.16
CA VAL A 80 -0.24 1.77 6.15
C VAL A 80 -1.33 2.81 5.87
N GLY A 81 -1.54 3.12 4.59
CA GLY A 81 -2.40 4.20 4.12
C GLY A 81 -1.65 5.49 3.79
N ASN A 82 -0.35 5.57 4.08
CA ASN A 82 0.50 6.72 3.80
C ASN A 82 1.34 6.53 2.54
N TYR A 83 1.97 7.61 2.11
CA TYR A 83 2.83 7.70 0.93
C TYR A 83 4.06 8.57 1.21
N VAL A 84 4.98 8.64 0.26
CA VAL A 84 6.15 9.52 0.28
C VAL A 84 6.09 10.51 -0.87
N HIS A 85 6.82 11.60 -0.73
CA HIS A 85 7.10 12.52 -1.84
C HIS A 85 8.48 12.25 -2.42
N PHE A 86 8.56 12.13 -3.73
CA PHE A 86 9.80 12.27 -4.47
C PHE A 86 10.02 13.72 -4.82
N MET A 87 11.26 14.18 -4.66
CA MET A 87 11.67 15.54 -4.91
C MET A 87 12.93 15.56 -5.77
N ALA A 88 12.89 16.28 -6.87
CA ALA A 88 14.04 16.46 -7.78
C ALA A 88 14.05 17.88 -8.33
N ASN A 89 15.25 18.42 -8.60
CA ASN A 89 15.39 19.64 -9.39
C ASN A 89 15.39 19.24 -10.87
N ILE A 90 14.37 19.68 -11.60
CA ILE A 90 14.18 19.38 -13.01
C ILE A 90 14.07 20.72 -13.75
N ASP A 91 14.97 20.97 -14.67
CA ASP A 91 15.05 22.24 -15.43
C ASP A 91 15.08 23.49 -14.52
N GLY A 92 15.86 23.41 -13.42
CA GLY A 92 16.00 24.50 -12.44
C GLY A 92 14.81 24.68 -11.51
N GLN A 93 13.80 23.83 -11.57
CA GLN A 93 12.59 23.88 -10.71
C GLN A 93 12.52 22.67 -9.80
N LEU A 94 12.20 22.91 -8.52
CA LEU A 94 11.91 21.82 -7.58
C LEU A 94 10.55 21.19 -7.92
N VAL A 95 10.58 19.96 -8.40
CA VAL A 95 9.38 19.16 -8.69
C VAL A 95 9.16 18.18 -7.56
N THR A 96 7.95 18.16 -7.00
CA THR A 96 7.55 17.23 -5.93
C THR A 96 6.33 16.44 -6.37
N ARG A 97 6.35 15.09 -6.20
CA ARG A 97 5.22 14.21 -6.52
C ARG A 97 5.07 13.13 -5.46
N ALA A 98 3.81 12.79 -5.17
CA ALA A 98 3.45 11.75 -4.22
C ALA A 98 3.47 10.37 -4.89
N TYR A 99 4.04 9.37 -4.19
CA TYR A 99 4.06 7.98 -4.61
C TYR A 99 3.83 7.06 -3.41
N THR A 100 2.96 6.07 -3.59
CA THR A 100 2.75 5.01 -2.60
C THR A 100 3.59 3.80 -2.98
N PRO A 101 4.48 3.32 -2.09
CA PRO A 101 5.26 2.11 -2.36
C PRO A 101 4.37 0.88 -2.44
N VAL A 102 4.82 -0.09 -3.22
CA VAL A 102 4.20 -1.42 -3.34
C VAL A 102 4.88 -2.47 -2.46
N SER A 103 6.10 -2.25 -2.01
CA SER A 103 6.72 -3.01 -0.92
C SER A 103 6.18 -2.58 0.44
N SER A 104 6.43 -3.37 1.47
CA SER A 104 6.02 -3.11 2.86
C SER A 104 7.24 -3.04 3.79
N ASP A 105 7.02 -2.69 5.06
CA ASP A 105 8.08 -2.72 6.08
C ASP A 105 8.51 -4.15 6.49
N ASP A 106 7.89 -5.19 5.92
CA ASP A 106 8.41 -6.56 5.99
C ASP A 106 9.58 -6.77 5.02
N ASP A 107 9.69 -5.93 3.99
CA ASP A 107 10.77 -5.93 3.00
C ASP A 107 11.92 -5.05 3.52
N HIS A 108 13.09 -5.67 3.78
CA HIS A 108 14.22 -4.98 4.37
C HIS A 108 15.27 -4.61 3.31
N GLY A 109 15.89 -3.45 3.48
CA GLY A 109 17.00 -2.98 2.65
C GLY A 109 16.60 -2.28 1.36
N PHE A 110 15.33 -2.29 0.98
CA PHE A 110 14.83 -1.63 -0.23
C PHE A 110 13.38 -1.18 -0.10
N VAL A 111 12.96 -0.35 -1.06
CA VAL A 111 11.56 0.05 -1.27
C VAL A 111 11.24 0.05 -2.75
N ASP A 112 10.07 -0.51 -3.13
CA ASP A 112 9.61 -0.64 -4.51
C ASP A 112 8.43 0.29 -4.81
N PHE A 113 8.47 0.87 -6.03
CA PHE A 113 7.38 1.68 -6.57
C PHE A 113 7.03 1.22 -7.98
N ILE A 114 5.74 1.15 -8.30
CA ILE A 114 5.24 0.96 -9.67
C ILE A 114 4.76 2.32 -10.17
N ILE A 115 5.41 2.84 -11.22
CA ILE A 115 5.18 4.19 -11.71
C ILE A 115 4.95 4.16 -13.22
N LYS A 116 3.85 4.80 -13.64
CA LYS A 116 3.58 5.03 -15.06
C LYS A 116 4.36 6.21 -15.57
N ILE A 117 5.05 6.02 -16.68
CA ILE A 117 5.81 7.07 -17.36
C ILE A 117 4.88 7.78 -18.35
N TYR A 118 4.74 9.07 -18.18
CA TYR A 118 3.98 9.91 -19.10
C TYR A 118 4.95 10.55 -20.09
N PHE A 119 5.13 9.89 -21.23
CA PHE A 119 6.03 10.36 -22.29
C PHE A 119 5.52 11.60 -23.00
N ARG A 120 6.44 12.39 -23.56
CA ARG A 120 6.12 13.55 -24.42
C ARG A 120 5.36 13.09 -25.67
N ASN A 121 4.51 13.97 -26.19
CA ASN A 121 3.77 13.80 -27.44
C ASN A 121 2.84 12.58 -27.52
N VAL A 122 2.50 11.97 -26.37
CA VAL A 122 1.58 10.83 -26.30
C VAL A 122 0.12 11.29 -26.04
N HIS A 123 -0.06 12.31 -25.21
CA HIS A 123 -1.39 12.79 -24.85
C HIS A 123 -1.64 14.21 -25.38
N PRO A 124 -2.68 14.45 -26.25
CA PRO A 124 -2.87 15.75 -26.92
C PRO A 124 -3.00 16.95 -25.96
N ARG A 125 -3.65 16.75 -24.79
CA ARG A 125 -3.81 17.81 -23.77
C ARG A 125 -2.55 18.05 -22.93
N TYR A 126 -1.59 17.13 -22.94
CA TYR A 126 -0.38 17.18 -22.13
C TYR A 126 0.85 16.81 -22.97
N PRO A 127 1.18 17.63 -23.99
CA PRO A 127 2.26 17.31 -24.94
C PRO A 127 3.63 17.16 -24.27
N GLU A 128 3.87 17.89 -23.16
CA GLU A 128 5.14 17.81 -22.43
C GLU A 128 5.29 16.53 -21.58
N GLY A 129 4.21 15.76 -21.40
CA GLY A 129 4.22 14.57 -20.56
C GLY A 129 4.42 14.87 -19.07
N GLY A 130 4.90 13.89 -18.32
CA GLY A 130 5.08 13.99 -16.87
C GLY A 130 6.53 14.35 -16.50
N LYS A 131 6.79 15.55 -15.99
CA LYS A 131 8.16 15.98 -15.62
C LYS A 131 8.88 14.98 -14.72
N MET A 132 8.28 14.63 -13.57
CA MET A 132 8.90 13.71 -12.61
C MET A 132 9.04 12.29 -13.19
N THR A 133 8.04 11.79 -13.91
CA THR A 133 8.08 10.42 -14.41
C THR A 133 9.11 10.24 -15.52
N GLN A 134 9.31 11.24 -16.39
CA GLN A 134 10.38 11.24 -17.40
C GLN A 134 11.77 11.39 -16.75
N TYR A 135 11.87 12.18 -15.66
CA TYR A 135 13.10 12.25 -14.87
C TYR A 135 13.46 10.87 -14.29
N LEU A 136 12.49 10.20 -13.66
CA LEU A 136 12.68 8.83 -13.14
C LEU A 136 13.08 7.85 -14.24
N GLU A 137 12.49 7.95 -15.43
CA GLU A 137 12.85 7.10 -16.58
C GLU A 137 14.30 7.34 -17.03
N SER A 138 14.80 8.57 -16.94
CA SER A 138 16.20 8.91 -17.29
C SER A 138 17.23 8.48 -16.25
N MET A 139 16.81 8.17 -15.00
CA MET A 139 17.71 7.75 -13.93
C MET A 139 18.44 6.45 -14.28
N LYS A 140 19.72 6.41 -13.92
CA LYS A 140 20.59 5.22 -13.99
C LYS A 140 20.69 4.57 -12.62
N ILE A 141 21.06 3.30 -12.60
CA ILE A 141 21.38 2.61 -11.35
C ILE A 141 22.52 3.35 -10.64
N GLY A 142 22.33 3.64 -9.34
CA GLY A 142 23.23 4.45 -8.51
C GLY A 142 22.81 5.92 -8.39
N ASP A 143 22.01 6.46 -9.28
CA ASP A 143 21.48 7.81 -9.14
C ASP A 143 20.56 7.90 -7.92
N THR A 144 20.56 9.05 -7.24
CA THR A 144 19.74 9.28 -6.05
C THR A 144 18.60 10.24 -6.33
N ILE A 145 17.48 10.02 -5.65
CA ILE A 145 16.37 10.98 -5.57
C ILE A 145 16.02 11.25 -4.11
N LEU A 146 15.51 12.44 -3.82
CA LEU A 146 15.13 12.81 -2.45
C LEU A 146 13.73 12.29 -2.14
N PHE A 147 13.64 11.56 -1.03
CA PHE A 147 12.39 11.14 -0.40
C PHE A 147 12.04 12.07 0.75
N ARG A 148 10.78 12.39 0.93
CA ARG A 148 10.24 13.08 2.10
C ARG A 148 8.96 12.38 2.54
N GLY A 149 8.81 12.13 3.82
CA GLY A 149 7.66 11.46 4.44
C GLY A 149 8.03 10.81 5.77
N PRO A 150 7.11 10.02 6.36
CA PRO A 150 5.79 9.64 5.82
C PRO A 150 4.83 10.82 5.69
N THR A 151 3.93 10.75 4.71
CA THR A 151 2.86 11.73 4.48
C THR A 151 1.57 10.99 4.18
N GLY A 152 0.44 11.49 4.69
CA GLY A 152 -0.86 10.88 4.40
C GLY A 152 -1.96 11.46 5.27
N ARG A 153 -3.19 11.12 4.92
CA ARG A 153 -4.41 11.52 5.62
C ARG A 153 -5.24 10.31 6.08
N LEU A 154 -4.79 9.09 5.73
CA LEU A 154 -5.38 7.83 6.15
C LEU A 154 -4.30 6.99 6.82
N PHE A 155 -4.61 6.45 7.99
CA PHE A 155 -3.76 5.55 8.76
C PHE A 155 -4.57 4.32 9.12
N TYR A 156 -4.19 3.17 8.62
CA TYR A 156 -4.83 1.90 8.94
C TYR A 156 -4.09 1.22 10.09
N HIS A 157 -4.83 0.91 11.16
CA HIS A 157 -4.27 0.34 12.39
C HIS A 157 -4.52 -1.18 12.52
N GLY A 158 -5.26 -1.77 11.59
CA GLY A 158 -5.66 -3.17 11.62
C GLY A 158 -7.09 -3.39 12.14
N ALA A 159 -7.65 -4.54 11.78
CA ALA A 159 -9.01 -4.97 12.18
C ALA A 159 -10.10 -3.91 11.95
N GLY A 160 -10.03 -3.22 10.79
CA GLY A 160 -10.98 -2.18 10.40
C GLY A 160 -10.83 -0.85 11.13
N SER A 161 -9.88 -0.73 12.07
CA SER A 161 -9.62 0.53 12.76
C SER A 161 -8.75 1.43 11.89
N LEU A 162 -9.19 2.68 11.67
CA LEU A 162 -8.41 3.68 10.95
C LEU A 162 -8.58 5.07 11.56
N THR A 163 -7.60 5.92 11.23
CA THR A 163 -7.66 7.36 11.46
C THR A 163 -7.66 8.06 10.12
N VAL A 164 -8.61 8.95 9.91
CA VAL A 164 -8.75 9.71 8.65
C VAL A 164 -8.72 11.20 8.96
N MET A 165 -7.98 11.96 8.19
CA MET A 165 -8.07 13.42 8.13
C MET A 165 -8.83 13.79 6.84
N PRO A 166 -10.08 14.27 6.93
CA PRO A 166 -10.87 14.64 5.75
C PRO A 166 -10.13 15.66 4.85
N TYR A 167 -9.44 16.61 5.46
CA TYR A 167 -8.61 17.61 4.79
C TYR A 167 -7.22 17.67 5.43
N LYS A 168 -6.26 18.25 4.74
CA LYS A 168 -4.84 18.29 5.16
C LYS A 168 -4.59 18.88 6.56
N LEU A 169 -5.44 19.78 7.01
CA LEU A 169 -5.33 20.44 8.33
C LEU A 169 -6.51 20.14 9.26
N SER A 170 -7.34 19.15 8.91
CA SER A 170 -8.46 18.77 9.78
C SER A 170 -8.00 17.92 10.95
N GLN A 171 -8.79 17.94 12.02
CA GLN A 171 -8.60 17.04 13.15
C GLN A 171 -8.75 15.57 12.70
N PRO A 172 -7.89 14.68 13.19
CA PRO A 172 -7.99 13.25 12.92
C PRO A 172 -9.30 12.67 13.45
N VAL A 173 -10.01 11.92 12.62
CA VAL A 173 -11.24 11.22 12.98
C VAL A 173 -10.96 9.72 13.01
N LYS A 174 -11.21 9.08 14.13
CA LYS A 174 -11.16 7.63 14.24
C LYS A 174 -12.42 7.01 13.62
N LYS A 175 -12.24 6.00 12.79
CA LYS A 175 -13.30 5.24 12.16
C LYS A 175 -13.08 3.74 12.41
N LEU A 176 -14.18 3.02 12.58
CA LEU A 176 -14.20 1.57 12.50
C LEU A 176 -14.99 1.18 11.25
N VAL A 177 -14.41 0.36 10.40
CA VAL A 177 -15.06 -0.15 9.20
C VAL A 177 -14.97 -1.66 9.15
N HIS A 178 -15.99 -2.29 8.60
CA HIS A 178 -15.97 -3.71 8.28
C HIS A 178 -15.74 -3.93 6.77
N HIS A 179 -16.08 -2.92 5.96
CA HIS A 179 -16.08 -3.03 4.52
C HIS A 179 -15.33 -1.85 3.89
N LEU A 180 -14.29 -2.15 3.12
CA LEU A 180 -13.57 -1.20 2.29
C LEU A 180 -13.96 -1.41 0.82
N GLY A 181 -14.66 -0.44 0.24
CA GLY A 181 -14.82 -0.37 -1.21
C GLY A 181 -13.65 0.41 -1.81
N MET A 182 -13.12 -0.04 -2.93
CA MET A 182 -11.95 0.55 -3.58
C MET A 182 -12.26 0.84 -5.04
N LEU A 183 -12.08 2.08 -5.47
CA LEU A 183 -12.17 2.50 -6.87
C LEU A 183 -10.79 2.97 -7.31
N ALA A 184 -10.14 2.21 -8.18
CA ALA A 184 -8.80 2.49 -8.65
C ALA A 184 -8.75 2.70 -10.16
N GLY A 185 -7.92 3.63 -10.64
CA GLY A 185 -7.62 3.83 -12.05
C GLY A 185 -6.11 3.84 -12.32
N GLY A 186 -5.64 2.93 -13.16
CA GLY A 186 -4.22 2.84 -13.51
C GLY A 186 -3.31 2.71 -12.28
N THR A 187 -2.33 3.62 -12.11
CA THR A 187 -1.45 3.63 -10.93
C THR A 187 -2.14 3.98 -9.62
N GLY A 188 -3.42 4.39 -9.63
CA GLY A 188 -4.23 4.52 -8.43
C GLY A 188 -4.46 3.21 -7.68
N ILE A 189 -4.03 2.09 -8.23
CA ILE A 189 -4.00 0.79 -7.56
C ILE A 189 -3.00 0.74 -6.39
N THR A 190 -1.93 1.53 -6.40
CA THR A 190 -0.83 1.40 -5.43
C THR A 190 -1.25 1.59 -3.97
N PRO A 191 -2.05 2.60 -3.57
CA PRO A 191 -2.53 2.71 -2.20
C PRO A 191 -3.55 1.61 -1.84
N MET A 192 -4.31 1.11 -2.82
CA MET A 192 -5.22 -0.03 -2.59
C MET A 192 -4.44 -1.31 -2.33
N LEU A 193 -3.42 -1.59 -3.15
CA LEU A 193 -2.56 -2.76 -3.01
C LEU A 193 -1.86 -2.79 -1.65
N GLN A 194 -1.41 -1.65 -1.13
CA GLN A 194 -0.83 -1.53 0.21
C GLN A 194 -1.79 -2.05 1.29
N LEU A 195 -3.05 -1.63 1.25
CA LEU A 195 -4.09 -2.09 2.19
C LEU A 195 -4.46 -3.56 1.97
N ILE A 196 -4.65 -3.97 0.71
CA ILE A 196 -5.00 -5.35 0.36
C ILE A 196 -3.95 -6.32 0.90
N ARG A 197 -2.66 -6.06 0.65
CA ARG A 197 -1.56 -6.87 1.16
C ARG A 197 -1.54 -6.91 2.70
N HIS A 198 -1.69 -5.75 3.33
CA HIS A 198 -1.65 -5.66 4.79
C HIS A 198 -2.79 -6.45 5.46
N ILE A 199 -4.01 -6.29 4.96
CA ILE A 199 -5.21 -6.93 5.52
C ILE A 199 -5.22 -8.44 5.26
N THR A 200 -4.82 -8.87 4.06
CA THR A 200 -4.81 -10.31 3.72
C THR A 200 -3.71 -11.09 4.44
N ARG A 201 -2.55 -10.49 4.69
CA ARG A 201 -1.46 -11.10 5.48
C ARG A 201 -1.83 -11.33 6.94
N ASN A 202 -2.73 -10.52 7.50
CA ASN A 202 -3.17 -10.66 8.89
C ASN A 202 -4.43 -11.53 8.97
N SER A 203 -4.29 -12.78 9.43
CA SER A 203 -5.41 -13.70 9.58
C SER A 203 -6.47 -13.24 10.58
N ARG A 204 -6.09 -12.38 11.54
CA ARG A 204 -6.98 -11.81 12.55
C ARG A 204 -7.75 -10.59 12.07
N ASP A 205 -7.36 -10.02 10.96
CA ASP A 205 -8.06 -8.88 10.35
C ASP A 205 -9.20 -9.40 9.47
N ASN A 206 -10.44 -9.15 9.90
CA ASN A 206 -11.64 -9.60 9.20
C ASN A 206 -12.27 -8.51 8.32
N THR A 207 -11.56 -7.41 8.07
CA THR A 207 -12.00 -6.36 7.14
C THR A 207 -12.15 -6.94 5.74
N THR A 208 -13.33 -6.77 5.15
CA THR A 208 -13.56 -7.18 3.76
C THR A 208 -13.23 -6.04 2.80
N MET A 209 -12.73 -6.39 1.64
CA MET A 209 -12.32 -5.45 0.60
C MET A 209 -12.98 -5.81 -0.72
N SER A 210 -13.46 -4.81 -1.45
CA SER A 210 -13.99 -4.98 -2.80
C SER A 210 -13.37 -3.92 -3.69
N LEU A 211 -12.74 -4.32 -4.78
CA LEU A 211 -12.02 -3.46 -5.71
C LEU A 211 -12.66 -3.48 -7.09
N ILE A 212 -13.02 -2.29 -7.60
CA ILE A 212 -13.24 -2.08 -9.04
C ILE A 212 -11.99 -1.37 -9.58
N PHE A 213 -11.31 -2.02 -10.52
CA PHE A 213 -10.06 -1.53 -11.09
C PHE A 213 -10.24 -1.19 -12.57
N ALA A 214 -10.24 0.12 -12.87
CA ALA A 214 -10.42 0.65 -14.23
C ALA A 214 -9.08 0.83 -14.93
N ASN A 215 -8.99 0.35 -16.14
CA ASN A 215 -7.83 0.50 -17.01
C ASN A 215 -8.27 0.75 -18.46
N ARG A 216 -7.35 1.17 -19.31
CA ARG A 216 -7.63 1.44 -20.71
C ARG A 216 -7.78 0.16 -21.53
N THR A 217 -6.81 -0.74 -21.39
CA THR A 217 -6.74 -2.04 -22.06
C THR A 217 -6.34 -3.11 -21.04
N GLU A 218 -6.43 -4.37 -21.43
CA GLU A 218 -6.03 -5.49 -20.58
C GLU A 218 -4.54 -5.46 -20.21
N GLU A 219 -3.68 -4.99 -21.12
CA GLU A 219 -2.24 -4.85 -20.92
C GLU A 219 -1.88 -3.75 -19.91
N ASP A 220 -2.80 -2.79 -19.67
CA ASP A 220 -2.64 -1.72 -18.68
C ASP A 220 -2.95 -2.18 -17.24
N ILE A 221 -3.48 -3.39 -17.04
CA ILE A 221 -3.83 -3.90 -15.70
C ILE A 221 -2.55 -4.24 -14.94
N LEU A 222 -2.18 -3.34 -14.02
CA LEU A 222 -1.00 -3.52 -13.18
C LEU A 222 -1.25 -4.57 -12.11
N VAL A 223 -0.21 -5.33 -11.75
CA VAL A 223 -0.22 -6.36 -10.68
C VAL A 223 -1.39 -7.36 -10.78
N ARG A 224 -1.85 -7.63 -12.01
CA ARG A 224 -3.02 -8.46 -12.28
C ARG A 224 -2.92 -9.84 -11.65
N SER A 225 -1.83 -10.56 -11.93
CA SER A 225 -1.64 -11.94 -11.42
C SER A 225 -1.69 -12.00 -9.90
N GLU A 226 -1.13 -10.97 -9.22
CA GLU A 226 -1.16 -10.89 -7.76
C GLU A 226 -2.58 -10.62 -7.24
N LEU A 227 -3.32 -9.67 -7.84
CA LEU A 227 -4.69 -9.36 -7.43
C LEU A 227 -5.61 -10.57 -7.61
N GLU A 228 -5.51 -11.27 -8.73
CA GLU A 228 -6.28 -12.48 -9.02
C GLU A 228 -5.92 -13.63 -8.06
N GLU A 229 -4.63 -13.79 -7.72
CA GLU A 229 -4.19 -14.78 -6.74
C GLU A 229 -4.71 -14.45 -5.33
N ILE A 230 -4.68 -13.18 -4.92
CA ILE A 230 -5.26 -12.77 -3.64
C ILE A 230 -6.79 -13.02 -3.62
N ALA A 231 -7.50 -12.70 -4.69
CA ALA A 231 -8.94 -12.94 -4.79
C ALA A 231 -9.27 -14.44 -4.71
N ARG A 232 -8.46 -15.27 -5.36
CA ARG A 232 -8.60 -16.73 -5.36
C ARG A 232 -8.32 -17.34 -3.98
N THR A 233 -7.29 -16.87 -3.29
CA THR A 233 -6.84 -17.42 -2.00
C THR A 233 -7.60 -16.84 -0.79
N HIS A 234 -8.17 -15.65 -0.94
CA HIS A 234 -8.91 -14.95 0.12
C HIS A 234 -10.33 -14.54 -0.30
N PRO A 235 -11.17 -15.45 -0.86
CA PRO A 235 -12.46 -15.09 -1.45
C PRO A 235 -13.48 -14.52 -0.46
N LYS A 236 -13.29 -14.75 0.86
CA LYS A 236 -14.12 -14.17 1.91
C LYS A 236 -13.69 -12.77 2.34
N LYS A 237 -12.48 -12.34 1.96
CA LYS A 237 -11.90 -11.07 2.35
C LYS A 237 -11.74 -10.09 1.18
N PHE A 238 -11.55 -10.59 -0.03
CA PHE A 238 -11.23 -9.75 -1.18
C PHE A 238 -12.03 -10.13 -2.42
N ASN A 239 -12.81 -9.18 -2.93
CA ASN A 239 -13.54 -9.24 -4.18
C ASN A 239 -12.88 -8.34 -5.21
N LEU A 240 -12.70 -8.82 -6.42
CA LEU A 240 -12.01 -8.13 -7.50
C LEU A 240 -12.89 -8.04 -8.73
N TRP A 241 -13.03 -6.83 -9.28
CA TRP A 241 -13.70 -6.57 -10.54
C TRP A 241 -12.90 -5.61 -11.41
N TYR A 242 -12.89 -5.87 -12.71
CA TYR A 242 -12.22 -5.00 -13.68
C TYR A 242 -13.23 -4.28 -14.58
N THR A 243 -12.84 -3.11 -15.10
CA THR A 243 -13.49 -2.48 -16.24
C THR A 243 -12.44 -1.91 -17.18
N LEU A 244 -12.64 -2.07 -18.49
CA LEU A 244 -11.72 -1.60 -19.53
C LEU A 244 -12.40 -0.65 -20.48
N ASP A 245 -11.72 0.47 -20.85
CA ASP A 245 -12.19 1.35 -21.91
C ASP A 245 -12.26 0.63 -23.26
N LYS A 246 -11.29 -0.26 -23.51
CA LYS A 246 -11.17 -1.09 -24.73
C LYS A 246 -11.00 -2.55 -24.34
N SER A 247 -12.09 -3.28 -24.33
CA SER A 247 -12.10 -4.69 -23.97
C SER A 247 -11.75 -5.57 -25.17
N PRO A 248 -10.90 -6.59 -24.99
CA PRO A 248 -10.66 -7.59 -26.03
C PRO A 248 -11.85 -8.54 -26.21
N ALA A 249 -11.86 -9.31 -27.29
CA ALA A 249 -12.83 -10.39 -27.49
C ALA A 249 -12.69 -11.42 -26.35
N GLY A 250 -13.81 -11.89 -25.82
CA GLY A 250 -13.83 -12.86 -24.71
C GLY A 250 -13.62 -12.24 -23.31
N TRP A 251 -13.59 -10.92 -23.18
CA TRP A 251 -13.52 -10.24 -21.88
C TRP A 251 -14.75 -10.53 -21.03
N THR A 252 -14.56 -11.02 -19.81
CA THR A 252 -15.63 -11.51 -18.91
C THR A 252 -16.04 -10.51 -17.84
N TYR A 253 -15.32 -9.39 -17.71
CA TYR A 253 -15.64 -8.32 -16.79
C TYR A 253 -16.33 -7.15 -17.51
N SER A 254 -16.47 -6.00 -16.87
CA SER A 254 -17.14 -4.84 -17.44
C SER A 254 -16.32 -4.13 -18.51
N SER A 255 -17.02 -3.41 -19.38
CA SER A 255 -16.47 -2.54 -20.43
C SER A 255 -16.96 -1.11 -20.28
N GLY A 256 -16.09 -0.15 -20.58
CA GLY A 256 -16.38 1.29 -20.50
C GLY A 256 -16.09 1.89 -19.12
N LEU A 257 -16.66 3.09 -18.90
CA LEU A 257 -16.51 3.81 -17.65
C LEU A 257 -17.28 3.12 -16.51
N MET A 258 -16.81 3.27 -15.27
CA MET A 258 -17.55 2.80 -14.10
C MET A 258 -18.94 3.42 -14.04
N THR A 259 -19.97 2.60 -13.88
CA THR A 259 -21.36 3.02 -13.74
C THR A 259 -21.85 2.88 -12.30
N ALA A 260 -22.97 3.51 -11.96
CA ALA A 260 -23.61 3.31 -10.65
C ALA A 260 -24.03 1.84 -10.46
N ASP A 261 -24.52 1.17 -11.50
CA ASP A 261 -24.92 -0.23 -11.42
C ASP A 261 -23.71 -1.14 -11.12
N MET A 262 -22.58 -0.90 -11.79
CA MET A 262 -21.33 -1.61 -11.53
C MET A 262 -20.85 -1.43 -10.08
N ILE A 263 -20.91 -0.19 -9.56
CA ILE A 263 -20.56 0.11 -8.17
C ILE A 263 -21.52 -0.60 -7.20
N LYS A 264 -22.83 -0.56 -7.47
CA LYS A 264 -23.85 -1.22 -6.66
C LYS A 264 -23.68 -2.73 -6.61
N GLU A 265 -23.26 -3.34 -7.70
CA GLU A 265 -23.10 -4.80 -7.81
C GLU A 265 -21.82 -5.31 -7.11
N HIS A 266 -20.73 -4.54 -7.22
CA HIS A 266 -19.39 -5.04 -6.85
C HIS A 266 -18.81 -4.39 -5.61
N LEU A 267 -19.37 -3.30 -5.08
CA LEU A 267 -18.89 -2.66 -3.85
C LEU A 267 -19.88 -2.84 -2.68
N PRO A 268 -19.38 -2.73 -1.44
CA PRO A 268 -20.26 -2.79 -0.26
C PRO A 268 -21.26 -1.62 -0.29
N ALA A 269 -22.50 -1.88 0.08
CA ALA A 269 -23.55 -0.85 0.16
C ALA A 269 -23.16 0.30 1.12
N PRO A 270 -23.71 1.52 0.93
CA PRO A 270 -23.51 2.60 1.88
C PRO A 270 -23.98 2.23 3.27
N GLY A 271 -23.21 2.55 4.29
CA GLY A 271 -23.47 2.22 5.69
C GLY A 271 -22.40 2.76 6.62
N THR A 272 -22.70 2.77 7.91
CA THR A 272 -21.84 3.35 8.97
C THR A 272 -20.49 2.62 9.11
N LEU A 273 -20.40 1.36 8.68
CA LEU A 273 -19.19 0.54 8.72
C LEU A 273 -18.54 0.35 7.34
N THR A 274 -18.93 1.18 6.36
CA THR A 274 -18.39 1.18 5.00
C THR A 274 -17.54 2.43 4.76
N LEU A 275 -16.37 2.26 4.14
CA LEU A 275 -15.55 3.35 3.62
C LEU A 275 -15.15 3.04 2.19
N ILE A 276 -15.36 4.00 1.30
CA ILE A 276 -14.95 3.92 -0.10
C ILE A 276 -13.65 4.71 -0.29
N LEU A 277 -12.65 4.05 -0.82
CA LEU A 277 -11.34 4.62 -1.15
C LEU A 277 -11.29 4.87 -2.65
N VAL A 278 -10.93 6.08 -3.05
CA VAL A 278 -10.86 6.46 -4.47
C VAL A 278 -9.46 6.95 -4.81
N CYS A 279 -8.83 6.38 -5.83
CA CYS A 279 -7.54 6.83 -6.34
C CYS A 279 -7.43 6.63 -7.86
N GLY A 280 -6.99 7.65 -8.57
CA GLY A 280 -6.84 7.59 -10.02
C GLY A 280 -6.72 8.97 -10.65
N PRO A 281 -6.80 9.07 -11.97
CA PRO A 281 -6.75 10.35 -12.66
C PRO A 281 -7.97 11.23 -12.30
N PRO A 282 -7.82 12.56 -12.26
CA PRO A 282 -8.91 13.48 -11.88
C PRO A 282 -10.23 13.27 -12.61
N PRO A 283 -10.29 12.98 -13.92
CA PRO A 283 -11.56 12.68 -14.59
C PRO A 283 -12.27 11.45 -14.01
N LEU A 284 -11.55 10.37 -13.73
CA LEU A 284 -12.15 9.19 -13.10
C LEU A 284 -12.75 9.53 -11.73
N ILE A 285 -12.07 10.33 -10.94
CA ILE A 285 -12.53 10.71 -9.60
C ILE A 285 -13.74 11.61 -9.69
N HIS A 286 -13.61 12.77 -10.38
CA HIS A 286 -14.58 13.85 -10.30
C HIS A 286 -15.76 13.70 -11.25
N THR A 287 -15.56 13.06 -12.42
CA THR A 287 -16.64 12.95 -13.45
C THR A 287 -17.28 11.57 -13.50
N VAL A 288 -16.68 10.56 -12.84
CA VAL A 288 -17.19 9.19 -12.86
C VAL A 288 -17.49 8.67 -11.45
N ALA A 289 -16.46 8.53 -10.59
CA ALA A 289 -16.62 7.88 -9.30
C ALA A 289 -17.55 8.66 -8.35
N LEU A 290 -17.24 9.93 -8.08
CA LEU A 290 -18.01 10.73 -7.12
C LEU A 290 -19.47 10.91 -7.49
N PRO A 291 -19.86 11.23 -8.74
CA PRO A 291 -21.27 11.35 -9.13
C PRO A 291 -22.05 10.03 -8.99
N ASN A 292 -21.41 8.90 -9.30
CA ASN A 292 -22.05 7.60 -9.16
C ASN A 292 -22.20 7.16 -7.69
N LEU A 293 -21.20 7.46 -6.85
CA LEU A 293 -21.29 7.22 -5.41
C LEU A 293 -22.39 8.07 -4.76
N ASP A 294 -22.49 9.35 -5.11
CA ASP A 294 -23.54 10.27 -4.63
C ASP A 294 -24.93 9.75 -5.01
N LYS A 295 -25.12 9.36 -6.28
CA LYS A 295 -26.37 8.74 -6.78
C LYS A 295 -26.79 7.50 -6.00
N LEU A 296 -25.82 6.74 -5.48
CA LEU A 296 -26.04 5.53 -4.69
C LEU A 296 -26.22 5.80 -3.19
N GLY A 297 -26.11 7.05 -2.74
CA GLY A 297 -26.33 7.45 -1.36
C GLY A 297 -25.09 7.33 -0.45
N TYR A 298 -23.88 7.24 -1.01
CA TYR A 298 -22.66 7.36 -0.22
C TYR A 298 -22.43 8.82 0.17
N THR A 299 -22.38 9.07 1.47
CA THR A 299 -22.13 10.42 2.01
C THR A 299 -20.62 10.75 1.97
N LYS A 300 -20.28 12.03 2.08
CA LYS A 300 -18.87 12.50 2.00
C LYS A 300 -17.96 11.88 3.06
N ASP A 301 -18.50 11.56 4.22
CA ASP A 301 -17.76 10.90 5.30
C ASP A 301 -17.54 9.39 5.06
N MET A 302 -18.26 8.79 4.11
CA MET A 302 -18.04 7.42 3.63
C MET A 302 -17.02 7.35 2.49
N ILE A 303 -16.47 8.48 2.03
CA ILE A 303 -15.58 8.54 0.86
C ILE A 303 -14.25 9.17 1.27
N PHE A 304 -13.16 8.49 0.93
CA PHE A 304 -11.81 9.02 1.06
C PHE A 304 -11.12 9.04 -0.32
N ILE A 305 -10.61 10.21 -0.69
CA ILE A 305 -9.86 10.42 -1.93
C ILE A 305 -8.39 10.59 -1.57
N TYR A 306 -7.55 9.76 -2.13
CA TYR A 306 -6.09 9.82 -1.98
C TYR A 306 -5.48 11.07 -2.63
#